data_23f2d00f98d1a5f60bc7e5a0b311ddad
#
_entry.id   23f2d00f98d1a5f60bc7e5a0b311ddad
#
_cell.length_a   1.000
_cell.length_b   1.000
_cell.length_c   1.000
_cell.angle_alpha   90.00
_cell.angle_beta   90.00
_cell.angle_gamma   90.00
#
_symmetry.space_group_name_H-M   'P 1'
#
loop_
_entity.id
_entity.type
_entity.pdbx_description
1 polymer ?
#
loop_
_entity_poly.entity_id
_entity_poly.type
_entity_poly.pdbx_seq_one_letter_code
_entity_poly.pdbx_strand_id
1 'polypeptide(L)'
;MSDSPAGTDEALEAEFDTLAAWTRGVVTDLGAEYAIPAACRGSGSDVWLRWIASRLNLRATDTFLDAGAGLGGPGAWLHQEQGISAVLAEPMWSAVTGARDLFRLPAVGAWSEALPFRDASFDAGWLLGVLCTTPDHLRVLAELRRVLKPGGRLGLLVLVQVGELPIEPEGNHFPTPDSLDQDLHQAGFRLVDRTLTSELPGPDDDWRQRTAAVEDALERRYHAYPAWKTAREQEERITLLLYSRLIETHLIVAERTGV
;
A
#
# COMPACT_ATOMS: atom_id res chain seq x y z
N MET A 1 8.87 28.04 -13.11
CA MET A 1 7.87 28.23 -12.04
C MET A 1 6.60 27.62 -12.59
N SER A 2 6.40 26.32 -12.33
CA SER A 2 5.14 25.63 -12.62
C SER A 2 4.42 25.50 -11.29
N ASP A 3 3.32 26.22 -11.16
CA ASP A 3 2.36 26.00 -10.07
C ASP A 3 1.81 24.59 -10.23
N SER A 4 2.26 23.65 -9.40
CA SER A 4 1.49 22.44 -9.13
C SER A 4 0.24 22.86 -8.35
N PRO A 5 -0.94 22.42 -8.73
CA PRO A 5 -2.15 22.80 -8.04
C PRO A 5 -2.22 22.07 -6.69
N ALA A 6 -1.85 22.77 -5.64
CA ALA A 6 -2.01 22.30 -4.24
C ALA A 6 -3.46 21.88 -3.89
N GLY A 7 -4.41 22.12 -4.78
CA GLY A 7 -5.82 21.74 -4.59
C GLY A 7 -6.17 20.33 -5.08
N THR A 8 -5.33 19.68 -5.89
CA THR A 8 -5.61 18.33 -6.43
C THR A 8 -5.19 17.23 -5.46
N ASP A 9 -4.05 17.38 -4.81
CA ASP A 9 -3.57 16.42 -3.81
C ASP A 9 -4.52 16.38 -2.61
N GLU A 10 -4.97 17.55 -2.11
CA GLU A 10 -5.97 17.63 -1.02
C GLU A 10 -7.31 16.97 -1.39
N ALA A 11 -7.74 17.06 -2.65
CA ALA A 11 -8.98 16.44 -3.10
C ALA A 11 -8.87 14.91 -3.15
N LEU A 12 -7.73 14.38 -3.60
CA LEU A 12 -7.45 12.94 -3.60
C LEU A 12 -7.33 12.37 -2.19
N GLU A 13 -6.63 13.09 -1.30
CA GLU A 13 -6.54 12.71 0.11
C GLU A 13 -7.93 12.65 0.78
N ALA A 14 -8.78 13.65 0.54
CA ALA A 14 -10.14 13.68 1.05
C ALA A 14 -10.99 12.54 0.48
N GLU A 15 -10.75 12.13 -0.76
CA GLU A 15 -11.41 10.98 -1.37
C GLU A 15 -10.97 9.66 -0.71
N PHE A 16 -9.67 9.43 -0.56
CA PHE A 16 -9.14 8.25 0.14
C PHE A 16 -9.67 8.14 1.57
N ASP A 17 -9.69 9.25 2.32
CA ASP A 17 -10.22 9.29 3.67
C ASP A 17 -11.72 8.94 3.71
N THR A 18 -12.49 9.46 2.76
CA THR A 18 -13.92 9.16 2.59
C THR A 18 -14.16 7.69 2.29
N LEU A 19 -13.42 7.12 1.35
CA LEU A 19 -13.53 5.70 0.98
C LEU A 19 -13.14 4.78 2.14
N ALA A 20 -12.13 5.13 2.92
CA ALA A 20 -11.75 4.38 4.11
C ALA A 20 -12.90 4.36 5.14
N ALA A 21 -13.55 5.52 5.38
CA ALA A 21 -14.70 5.60 6.27
C ALA A 21 -15.88 4.74 5.78
N TRP A 22 -16.18 4.78 4.49
CA TRP A 22 -17.26 3.98 3.88
C TRP A 22 -16.97 2.49 3.93
N THR A 23 -15.74 2.09 3.60
CA THR A 23 -15.30 0.67 3.65
C THR A 23 -15.41 0.14 5.07
N ARG A 24 -14.96 0.88 6.09
CA ARG A 24 -15.15 0.51 7.49
C ARG A 24 -16.61 0.29 7.83
N GLY A 25 -17.51 1.21 7.42
CA GLY A 25 -18.94 1.10 7.67
C GLY A 25 -19.55 -0.15 7.03
N VAL A 26 -19.21 -0.42 5.77
CA VAL A 26 -19.69 -1.61 5.04
C VAL A 26 -19.19 -2.90 5.69
N VAL A 27 -17.91 -2.97 6.04
CA VAL A 27 -17.33 -4.14 6.72
C VAL A 27 -17.99 -4.39 8.07
N THR A 28 -18.27 -3.33 8.84
CA THR A 28 -18.97 -3.44 10.12
C THR A 28 -20.34 -4.08 9.98
N ASP A 29 -21.05 -3.79 8.87
CA ASP A 29 -22.38 -4.35 8.61
C ASP A 29 -22.33 -5.76 8.01
N LEU A 30 -21.33 -6.08 7.19
CA LEU A 30 -21.21 -7.39 6.53
C LEU A 30 -20.65 -8.47 7.46
N GLY A 31 -19.68 -8.12 8.32
CA GLY A 31 -19.03 -9.05 9.25
C GLY A 31 -17.51 -8.99 9.21
N ALA A 32 -16.89 -9.50 10.28
CA ALA A 32 -15.44 -9.42 10.47
C ALA A 32 -14.64 -10.22 9.41
N GLU A 33 -15.23 -11.26 8.83
CA GLU A 33 -14.62 -12.08 7.79
C GLU A 33 -14.34 -11.32 6.49
N TYR A 34 -15.04 -10.22 6.26
CA TYR A 34 -14.84 -9.33 5.11
C TYR A 34 -13.72 -8.29 5.33
N ALA A 35 -13.28 -8.12 6.58
CA ALA A 35 -12.45 -6.99 6.97
C ALA A 35 -11.07 -6.99 6.28
N ILE A 36 -10.34 -8.11 6.35
CA ILE A 36 -8.98 -8.19 5.78
C ILE A 36 -8.99 -8.00 4.25
N PRO A 37 -9.79 -8.75 3.46
CA PRO A 37 -9.82 -8.55 2.02
C PRO A 37 -10.21 -7.13 1.61
N ALA A 38 -11.22 -6.54 2.27
CA ALA A 38 -11.66 -5.18 1.99
C ALA A 38 -10.60 -4.12 2.31
N ALA A 39 -9.89 -4.30 3.42
CA ALA A 39 -8.86 -3.38 3.88
C ALA A 39 -7.51 -3.55 3.14
N CYS A 40 -7.39 -4.55 2.27
CA CYS A 40 -6.24 -4.73 1.36
C CYS A 40 -6.42 -4.04 0.00
N ARG A 41 -7.45 -3.20 -0.17
CA ARG A 41 -7.64 -2.43 -1.41
C ARG A 41 -6.40 -1.59 -1.72
N GLY A 42 -5.88 -1.73 -2.94
CA GLY A 42 -4.63 -1.07 -3.36
C GLY A 42 -3.33 -1.73 -2.87
N SER A 43 -3.41 -2.64 -1.88
CA SER A 43 -2.24 -3.32 -1.30
C SER A 43 -2.08 -4.78 -1.76
N GLY A 44 -3.00 -5.26 -2.60
CA GLY A 44 -2.96 -6.58 -3.20
C GLY A 44 -3.82 -7.64 -2.52
N SER A 45 -3.46 -8.90 -2.72
CA SER A 45 -4.16 -10.06 -2.20
C SER A 45 -3.29 -10.87 -1.24
N ASP A 46 -3.88 -11.87 -0.59
CA ASP A 46 -3.18 -12.83 0.25
C ASP A 46 -1.97 -13.48 -0.45
N VAL A 47 -2.09 -13.78 -1.75
CA VAL A 47 -1.00 -14.36 -2.56
C VAL A 47 0.20 -13.43 -2.62
N TRP A 48 -0.03 -12.12 -2.86
CA TRP A 48 1.02 -11.14 -2.96
C TRP A 48 1.65 -10.84 -1.60
N LEU A 49 0.82 -10.71 -0.57
CA LEU A 49 1.28 -10.52 0.81
C LEU A 49 2.13 -11.72 1.26
N ARG A 50 1.72 -12.95 0.95
CA ARG A 50 2.46 -14.17 1.25
C ARG A 50 3.80 -14.23 0.53
N TRP A 51 3.84 -13.81 -0.75
CA TRP A 51 5.08 -13.75 -1.51
C TRP A 51 6.08 -12.80 -0.85
N ILE A 52 5.66 -11.57 -0.49
CA ILE A 52 6.51 -10.59 0.19
C ILE A 52 6.93 -11.13 1.58
N ALA A 53 5.97 -11.51 2.42
CA ALA A 53 6.22 -11.93 3.79
C ALA A 53 7.19 -13.11 3.88
N SER A 54 7.12 -14.08 2.96
CA SER A 54 8.04 -15.23 2.91
C SER A 54 9.50 -14.84 2.65
N ARG A 55 9.76 -13.63 2.16
CA ARG A 55 11.08 -13.10 1.82
C ARG A 55 11.61 -12.06 2.81
N LEU A 56 10.77 -11.60 3.73
CA LEU A 56 11.17 -10.63 4.75
C LEU A 56 12.00 -11.24 5.88
N ASN A 57 12.14 -12.56 5.94
CA ASN A 57 12.89 -13.29 6.97
C ASN A 57 12.42 -12.97 8.41
N LEU A 58 11.10 -12.90 8.58
CA LEU A 58 10.45 -12.50 9.83
C LEU A 58 10.56 -13.58 10.91
N ARG A 59 10.65 -13.12 12.16
CA ARG A 59 10.59 -13.94 13.39
C ARG A 59 9.41 -13.47 14.22
N ALA A 60 8.84 -14.33 15.02
CA ALA A 60 7.68 -14.01 15.86
C ALA A 60 7.92 -12.85 16.86
N THR A 61 9.18 -12.53 17.16
CA THR A 61 9.56 -11.47 18.08
C THR A 61 9.90 -10.14 17.38
N ASP A 62 9.85 -10.11 16.06
CA ASP A 62 10.26 -8.93 15.28
C ASP A 62 9.22 -7.82 15.40
N THR A 63 9.72 -6.59 15.41
CA THR A 63 8.91 -5.38 15.28
C THR A 63 8.73 -5.06 13.79
N PHE A 64 7.48 -4.86 13.38
CA PHE A 64 7.12 -4.69 11.98
C PHE A 64 6.41 -3.36 11.72
N LEU A 65 6.78 -2.68 10.63
CA LEU A 65 6.14 -1.45 10.17
C LEU A 65 5.31 -1.71 8.91
N ASP A 66 4.05 -1.30 8.95
CA ASP A 66 3.18 -1.17 7.78
C ASP A 66 3.04 0.33 7.48
N ALA A 67 3.80 0.83 6.50
CA ALA A 67 3.81 2.24 6.12
C ALA A 67 2.83 2.47 4.95
N GLY A 68 2.01 3.52 5.04
CA GLY A 68 0.88 3.73 4.13
C GLY A 68 -0.14 2.60 4.27
N ALA A 69 -0.47 2.27 5.52
CA ALA A 69 -1.21 1.05 5.86
C ALA A 69 -2.68 1.05 5.42
N GLY A 70 -3.24 2.20 5.01
CA GLY A 70 -4.65 2.34 4.74
C GLY A 70 -5.50 1.87 5.94
N LEU A 71 -6.50 1.07 5.69
CA LEU A 71 -7.34 0.46 6.73
C LEU A 71 -6.64 -0.67 7.51
N GLY A 72 -5.37 -0.99 7.22
CA GLY A 72 -4.57 -1.95 7.97
C GLY A 72 -4.79 -3.42 7.63
N GLY A 73 -5.39 -3.71 6.48
CA GLY A 73 -5.63 -5.08 6.02
C GLY A 73 -4.37 -5.93 5.92
N PRO A 74 -3.30 -5.45 5.27
CA PRO A 74 -2.04 -6.18 5.19
C PRO A 74 -1.44 -6.48 6.56
N GLY A 75 -1.38 -5.49 7.47
CA GLY A 75 -0.90 -5.70 8.84
C GLY A 75 -1.74 -6.70 9.63
N ALA A 76 -3.07 -6.67 9.46
CA ALA A 76 -3.98 -7.64 10.07
C ALA A 76 -3.80 -9.04 9.49
N TRP A 77 -3.62 -9.15 8.17
CA TRP A 77 -3.29 -10.40 7.50
C TRP A 77 -1.99 -11.00 8.04
N LEU A 78 -0.92 -10.19 8.16
CA LEU A 78 0.36 -10.64 8.70
C LEU A 78 0.22 -11.14 10.13
N HIS A 79 -0.56 -10.46 10.97
CA HIS A 79 -0.85 -10.89 12.33
C HIS A 79 -1.59 -12.23 12.35
N GLN A 80 -2.61 -12.39 11.52
CA GLN A 80 -3.40 -13.62 11.45
C GLN A 80 -2.57 -14.82 10.97
N GLU A 81 -1.75 -14.64 9.93
CA GLU A 81 -1.00 -15.72 9.30
C GLU A 81 0.30 -16.09 10.04
N GLN A 82 0.95 -15.13 10.70
CA GLN A 82 2.29 -15.32 11.27
C GLN A 82 2.41 -14.91 12.75
N GLY A 83 1.37 -14.34 13.34
CA GLY A 83 1.38 -13.87 14.73
C GLY A 83 2.22 -12.61 14.95
N ILE A 84 2.67 -11.93 13.89
CA ILE A 84 3.49 -10.72 13.97
C ILE A 84 2.58 -9.51 14.10
N SER A 85 2.81 -8.68 15.11
CA SER A 85 2.06 -7.43 15.29
C SER A 85 2.73 -6.28 14.53
N ALA A 86 2.02 -5.74 13.54
CA ALA A 86 2.44 -4.56 12.82
C ALA A 86 2.10 -3.27 13.58
N VAL A 87 2.99 -2.28 13.51
CA VAL A 87 2.67 -0.88 13.81
C VAL A 87 2.34 -0.21 12.48
N LEU A 88 1.17 0.43 12.43
CA LEU A 88 0.67 1.05 11.22
C LEU A 88 0.99 2.54 11.21
N ALA A 89 1.44 3.07 10.06
CA ALA A 89 1.58 4.50 9.81
C ALA A 89 0.75 4.87 8.58
N GLU A 90 -0.18 5.81 8.74
CA GLU A 90 -1.14 6.17 7.69
C GLU A 90 -1.54 7.64 7.85
N PRO A 91 -1.45 8.50 6.83
CA PRO A 91 -1.82 9.91 6.97
C PRO A 91 -3.33 10.15 7.10
N MET A 92 -4.16 9.32 6.48
CA MET A 92 -5.62 9.52 6.44
C MET A 92 -6.27 9.13 7.76
N TRP A 93 -6.94 10.09 8.42
CA TRP A 93 -7.47 9.89 9.76
C TRP A 93 -8.58 8.84 9.85
N SER A 94 -9.45 8.76 8.83
CA SER A 94 -10.51 7.73 8.78
C SER A 94 -9.91 6.34 8.63
N ALA A 95 -8.81 6.20 7.89
CA ALA A 95 -8.09 4.95 7.74
C ALA A 95 -7.40 4.53 9.05
N VAL A 96 -6.69 5.46 9.74
CA VAL A 96 -6.09 5.22 11.06
C VAL A 96 -7.12 4.75 12.08
N THR A 97 -8.26 5.44 12.16
CA THR A 97 -9.33 5.07 13.10
C THR A 97 -9.99 3.76 12.70
N GLY A 98 -10.18 3.54 11.39
CA GLY A 98 -10.72 2.30 10.84
C GLY A 98 -9.85 1.08 11.15
N ALA A 99 -8.54 1.20 11.01
CA ALA A 99 -7.59 0.14 11.33
C ALA A 99 -7.63 -0.25 12.82
N ARG A 100 -7.72 0.75 13.69
CA ARG A 100 -7.89 0.53 15.15
C ARG A 100 -9.20 -0.16 15.50
N ASP A 101 -10.29 0.25 14.86
CA ASP A 101 -11.63 -0.28 15.12
C ASP A 101 -11.76 -1.72 14.59
N LEU A 102 -11.33 -1.97 13.36
CA LEU A 102 -11.48 -3.28 12.70
C LEU A 102 -10.52 -4.32 13.25
N PHE A 103 -9.25 -3.93 13.52
CA PHE A 103 -8.19 -4.91 13.78
C PHE A 103 -7.51 -4.74 15.13
N ARG A 104 -7.79 -3.64 15.87
CA ARG A 104 -7.13 -3.30 17.16
C ARG A 104 -5.61 -3.21 17.05
N LEU A 105 -5.08 -2.91 15.86
CA LEU A 105 -3.65 -2.72 15.64
C LEU A 105 -3.23 -1.30 16.06
N PRO A 106 -2.00 -1.13 16.58
CA PRO A 106 -1.45 0.18 16.86
C PRO A 106 -1.24 0.94 15.55
N ALA A 107 -1.89 2.09 15.41
CA ALA A 107 -1.81 2.92 14.23
C ALA A 107 -1.52 4.38 14.61
N VAL A 108 -0.70 5.07 13.82
CA VAL A 108 -0.36 6.49 13.99
C VAL A 108 -0.65 7.26 12.72
N GLY A 109 -1.07 8.52 12.87
CA GLY A 109 -1.22 9.46 11.76
C GLY A 109 0.14 9.96 11.31
N ALA A 110 0.63 9.52 10.14
CA ALA A 110 1.92 9.93 9.63
C ALA A 110 2.05 9.68 8.13
N TRP A 111 2.75 10.58 7.44
CA TRP A 111 3.21 10.42 6.07
C TRP A 111 4.44 9.51 6.01
N SER A 112 4.60 8.74 4.95
CA SER A 112 5.71 7.79 4.79
C SER A 112 7.08 8.46 4.65
N GLU A 113 7.13 9.75 4.28
CA GLU A 113 8.34 10.58 4.23
C GLU A 113 8.68 11.29 5.56
N ALA A 114 7.86 11.11 6.61
CA ALA A 114 8.05 11.74 7.92
C ALA A 114 7.46 10.87 9.05
N LEU A 115 8.08 9.73 9.29
CA LEU A 115 7.59 8.74 10.26
C LEU A 115 7.98 9.11 11.70
N PRO A 116 7.04 9.11 12.68
CA PRO A 116 7.30 9.54 14.05
C PRO A 116 7.99 8.45 14.89
N PHE A 117 8.91 7.72 14.29
CA PHE A 117 9.65 6.65 14.93
C PHE A 117 11.14 6.97 15.02
N ARG A 118 11.81 6.40 16.01
CA ARG A 118 13.27 6.50 16.16
C ARG A 118 13.96 5.71 15.04
N ASP A 119 15.23 6.06 14.80
CA ASP A 119 16.08 5.29 13.90
C ASP A 119 16.19 3.84 14.37
N ALA A 120 16.25 2.91 13.40
CA ALA A 120 16.45 1.48 13.65
C ALA A 120 15.44 0.88 14.66
N SER A 121 14.17 1.26 14.55
CA SER A 121 13.09 0.78 15.44
C SER A 121 12.47 -0.53 14.97
N PHE A 122 12.52 -0.84 13.67
CA PHE A 122 11.81 -1.98 13.08
C PHE A 122 12.78 -2.99 12.47
N ASP A 123 12.48 -4.28 12.67
CA ASP A 123 13.24 -5.40 12.09
C ASP A 123 12.93 -5.56 10.60
N ALA A 124 11.68 -5.34 10.21
CA ALA A 124 11.23 -5.31 8.82
C ALA A 124 10.01 -4.41 8.67
N GLY A 125 9.63 -4.16 7.43
CA GLY A 125 8.40 -3.43 7.11
C GLY A 125 8.03 -3.59 5.65
N TRP A 126 6.92 -2.99 5.28
CA TRP A 126 6.53 -2.84 3.89
C TRP A 126 5.89 -1.49 3.60
N LEU A 127 5.80 -1.19 2.30
CA LEU A 127 5.11 -0.04 1.71
C LEU A 127 4.38 -0.55 0.46
N LEU A 128 3.06 -0.73 0.55
CA LEU A 128 2.28 -1.42 -0.46
C LEU A 128 1.34 -0.46 -1.20
N GLY A 129 1.64 -0.21 -2.48
CA GLY A 129 0.82 0.66 -3.34
C GLY A 129 0.96 2.16 -3.09
N VAL A 130 1.96 2.58 -2.31
CA VAL A 130 2.14 3.99 -1.90
C VAL A 130 3.25 4.70 -2.67
N LEU A 131 4.36 4.02 -2.99
CA LEU A 131 5.51 4.68 -3.61
C LEU A 131 5.16 5.36 -4.94
N CYS A 132 4.19 4.84 -5.68
CA CYS A 132 3.72 5.42 -6.94
C CYS A 132 2.74 6.60 -6.76
N THR A 133 2.42 7.01 -5.54
CA THR A 133 1.53 8.16 -5.24
C THR A 133 2.28 9.39 -4.73
N THR A 134 3.60 9.36 -4.70
CA THR A 134 4.45 10.48 -4.31
C THR A 134 5.49 10.79 -5.39
N PRO A 135 5.80 12.06 -5.66
CA PRO A 135 6.85 12.43 -6.59
C PRO A 135 8.27 12.24 -6.03
N ASP A 136 8.42 12.15 -4.71
CA ASP A 136 9.73 12.08 -4.03
C ASP A 136 9.96 10.67 -3.46
N HIS A 137 10.14 9.69 -4.37
CA HIS A 137 10.39 8.29 -4.01
C HIS A 137 11.60 8.14 -3.09
N LEU A 138 12.67 8.89 -3.38
CA LEU A 138 13.92 8.80 -2.63
C LEU A 138 13.74 9.23 -1.17
N ARG A 139 12.95 10.28 -0.91
CA ARG A 139 12.66 10.74 0.44
C ARG A 139 11.91 9.70 1.25
N VAL A 140 10.89 9.07 0.66
CA VAL A 140 10.14 7.98 1.30
C VAL A 140 11.05 6.79 1.60
N LEU A 141 11.85 6.35 0.62
CA LEU A 141 12.78 5.24 0.81
C LEU A 141 13.86 5.55 1.86
N ALA A 142 14.38 6.78 1.89
CA ALA A 142 15.36 7.21 2.90
C ALA A 142 14.76 7.18 4.32
N GLU A 143 13.50 7.59 4.47
CA GLU A 143 12.80 7.55 5.75
C GLU A 143 12.52 6.12 6.22
N LEU A 144 12.07 5.24 5.31
CA LEU A 144 11.92 3.82 5.60
C LEU A 144 13.27 3.18 5.99
N ARG A 145 14.35 3.54 5.28
CA ARG A 145 15.70 3.10 5.67
C ARG A 145 16.08 3.57 7.07
N ARG A 146 15.77 4.81 7.42
CA ARG A 146 16.09 5.37 8.74
C ARG A 146 15.46 4.54 9.86
N VAL A 147 14.17 4.21 9.72
CA VAL A 147 13.41 3.51 10.77
C VAL A 147 13.66 2.00 10.81
N LEU A 148 14.10 1.37 9.72
CA LEU A 148 14.48 -0.04 9.71
C LEU A 148 15.85 -0.23 10.36
N LYS A 149 16.07 -1.35 11.03
CA LYS A 149 17.38 -1.77 11.57
C LYS A 149 18.35 -2.11 10.43
N PRO A 150 19.68 -2.00 10.62
CA PRO A 150 20.66 -2.53 9.65
C PRO A 150 20.40 -4.01 9.37
N GLY A 151 20.37 -4.39 8.09
CA GLY A 151 19.98 -5.74 7.64
C GLY A 151 18.48 -6.01 7.67
N GLY A 152 17.67 -5.07 8.11
CA GLY A 152 16.19 -5.15 8.04
C GLY A 152 15.70 -5.14 6.60
N ARG A 153 14.61 -5.84 6.35
CA ARG A 153 14.04 -5.98 5.01
C ARG A 153 12.79 -5.14 4.82
N LEU A 154 12.68 -4.58 3.62
CA LEU A 154 11.55 -3.78 3.14
C LEU A 154 10.85 -4.52 2.01
N GLY A 155 9.54 -4.78 2.17
CA GLY A 155 8.65 -5.24 1.11
C GLY A 155 7.99 -4.07 0.40
N LEU A 156 7.90 -4.13 -0.92
CA LEU A 156 7.24 -3.11 -1.73
C LEU A 156 6.25 -3.76 -2.69
N LEU A 157 5.12 -3.10 -2.87
CA LEU A 157 4.26 -3.24 -4.03
C LEU A 157 4.28 -1.90 -4.76
N VAL A 158 4.73 -1.90 -6.02
CA VAL A 158 4.91 -0.68 -6.81
C VAL A 158 4.35 -0.86 -8.20
N LEU A 159 3.55 0.10 -8.65
CA LEU A 159 3.20 0.25 -10.06
C LEU A 159 4.38 0.93 -10.76
N VAL A 160 4.90 0.30 -11.80
CA VAL A 160 6.12 0.70 -12.52
C VAL A 160 5.76 1.00 -13.96
N GLN A 161 6.18 2.14 -14.47
CA GLN A 161 5.99 2.53 -15.86
C GLN A 161 6.96 1.78 -16.76
N VAL A 162 6.43 1.06 -17.76
CA VAL A 162 7.23 0.30 -18.74
C VAL A 162 6.99 0.73 -20.18
N GLY A 163 5.98 1.57 -20.43
CA GLY A 163 5.66 2.17 -21.72
C GLY A 163 5.49 3.68 -21.64
N GLU A 164 5.34 4.34 -22.80
CA GLU A 164 5.03 5.76 -22.86
C GLU A 164 3.58 5.99 -22.46
N LEU A 165 3.35 6.78 -21.41
CA LEU A 165 2.00 7.08 -20.95
C LEU A 165 1.39 8.19 -21.80
N PRO A 166 0.18 7.99 -22.35
CA PRO A 166 -0.51 9.03 -23.09
C PRO A 166 -0.88 10.24 -22.21
N ILE A 167 -1.24 9.98 -20.97
CA ILE A 167 -1.50 10.94 -19.90
C ILE A 167 -1.14 10.27 -18.59
N GLU A 168 -0.35 10.92 -17.74
CA GLU A 168 -0.10 10.47 -16.39
C GLU A 168 -1.37 10.68 -15.55
N PRO A 169 -1.90 9.63 -14.88
CA PRO A 169 -3.06 9.79 -14.01
C PRO A 169 -2.72 10.73 -12.85
N GLU A 170 -3.63 11.62 -12.53
CA GLU A 170 -3.48 12.59 -11.45
C GLU A 170 -3.17 11.89 -10.11
N GLY A 171 -2.22 12.43 -9.35
CA GLY A 171 -1.78 11.84 -8.08
C GLY A 171 -0.96 10.57 -8.20
N ASN A 172 -0.55 10.17 -9.41
CA ASN A 172 0.35 9.04 -9.62
C ASN A 172 1.68 9.50 -10.22
N HIS A 173 2.75 8.90 -9.72
CA HIS A 173 4.12 9.14 -10.11
C HIS A 173 4.82 7.79 -10.26
N PHE A 174 4.63 7.16 -11.40
CA PHE A 174 5.14 5.81 -11.61
C PHE A 174 6.66 5.85 -11.88
N PRO A 175 7.50 5.21 -11.05
CA PRO A 175 8.90 5.06 -11.40
C PRO A 175 9.05 4.17 -12.63
N THR A 176 10.10 4.37 -13.40
CA THR A 176 10.56 3.39 -14.37
C THR A 176 11.37 2.30 -13.68
N PRO A 177 11.61 1.11 -14.29
CA PRO A 177 12.45 0.08 -13.68
C PRO A 177 13.83 0.61 -13.27
N ASP A 178 14.46 1.40 -14.15
CA ASP A 178 15.80 1.95 -13.91
C ASP A 178 15.80 3.00 -12.79
N SER A 179 14.80 3.91 -12.76
CA SER A 179 14.72 4.92 -11.70
C SER A 179 14.41 4.30 -10.34
N LEU A 180 13.56 3.26 -10.29
CA LEU A 180 13.26 2.55 -9.06
C LEU A 180 14.49 1.83 -8.50
N ASP A 181 15.27 1.17 -9.35
CA ASP A 181 16.53 0.52 -8.96
C ASP A 181 17.58 1.53 -8.50
N GLN A 182 17.65 2.68 -9.17
CA GLN A 182 18.52 3.78 -8.76
C GLN A 182 18.10 4.36 -7.40
N ASP A 183 16.82 4.62 -7.18
CA ASP A 183 16.28 5.16 -5.93
C ASP A 183 16.53 4.19 -4.75
N LEU A 184 16.27 2.90 -4.94
CA LEU A 184 16.56 1.87 -3.94
C LEU A 184 18.04 1.85 -3.58
N HIS A 185 18.92 1.85 -4.58
CA HIS A 185 20.37 1.85 -4.37
C HIS A 185 20.82 3.14 -3.65
N GLN A 186 20.35 4.30 -4.09
CA GLN A 186 20.71 5.61 -3.51
C GLN A 186 20.19 5.76 -2.08
N ALA A 187 19.00 5.21 -1.79
CA ALA A 187 18.47 5.13 -0.44
C ALA A 187 19.20 4.09 0.44
N GLY A 188 20.19 3.34 -0.08
CA GLY A 188 20.95 2.36 0.67
C GLY A 188 20.23 1.03 0.90
N PHE A 189 19.43 0.62 -0.07
CA PHE A 189 18.85 -0.72 -0.14
C PHE A 189 19.54 -1.57 -1.20
N ARG A 190 19.60 -2.87 -0.94
CA ARG A 190 20.05 -3.90 -1.89
C ARG A 190 18.86 -4.79 -2.24
N LEU A 191 18.59 -4.97 -3.51
CA LEU A 191 17.55 -5.87 -3.97
C LEU A 191 17.82 -7.30 -3.47
N VAL A 192 16.79 -7.93 -2.90
CA VAL A 192 16.81 -9.34 -2.46
C VAL A 192 16.07 -10.21 -3.46
N ASP A 193 14.85 -9.81 -3.84
CA ASP A 193 14.02 -10.54 -4.81
C ASP A 193 13.00 -9.60 -5.45
N ARG A 194 12.54 -9.94 -6.66
CA ARG A 194 11.52 -9.23 -7.42
C ARG A 194 10.71 -10.20 -8.26
N THR A 195 9.40 -9.95 -8.39
CA THR A 195 8.52 -10.65 -9.34
C THR A 195 7.44 -9.70 -9.85
N LEU A 196 6.85 -10.02 -10.98
CA LEU A 196 5.63 -9.39 -11.46
C LEU A 196 4.41 -10.08 -10.83
N THR A 197 3.40 -9.29 -10.48
CA THR A 197 2.15 -9.90 -9.98
C THR A 197 1.45 -10.77 -11.01
N SER A 198 1.66 -10.49 -12.30
CA SER A 198 1.16 -11.30 -13.41
C SER A 198 1.79 -12.70 -13.52
N GLU A 199 2.92 -12.94 -12.85
CA GLU A 199 3.59 -14.25 -12.76
C GLU A 199 3.08 -15.11 -11.60
N LEU A 200 2.27 -14.52 -10.72
CA LEU A 200 1.69 -15.19 -9.57
C LEU A 200 0.25 -15.64 -9.84
N PRO A 201 -0.23 -16.69 -9.17
CA PRO A 201 -1.64 -17.04 -9.25
C PRO A 201 -2.50 -15.91 -8.69
N GLY A 202 -3.75 -15.81 -9.16
CA GLY A 202 -4.73 -14.92 -8.56
C GLY A 202 -5.10 -15.37 -7.14
N PRO A 203 -5.77 -14.51 -6.36
CA PRO A 203 -6.31 -14.87 -5.05
C PRO A 203 -7.31 -16.02 -5.17
N ASP A 204 -7.53 -16.72 -4.08
CA ASP A 204 -8.50 -17.80 -4.04
C ASP A 204 -9.96 -17.31 -4.20
N ASP A 205 -10.88 -18.25 -4.35
CA ASP A 205 -12.30 -17.93 -4.58
C ASP A 205 -12.94 -17.22 -3.39
N ASP A 206 -12.54 -17.57 -2.17
CA ASP A 206 -13.07 -16.98 -0.93
C ASP A 206 -12.63 -15.50 -0.83
N TRP A 207 -11.36 -15.21 -1.08
CA TRP A 207 -10.86 -13.83 -1.11
C TRP A 207 -11.61 -12.99 -2.15
N ARG A 208 -11.73 -13.52 -3.39
CA ARG A 208 -12.45 -12.83 -4.47
C ARG A 208 -13.91 -12.56 -4.12
N GLN A 209 -14.61 -13.54 -3.56
CA GLN A 209 -16.03 -13.40 -3.18
C GLN A 209 -16.21 -12.34 -2.08
N ARG A 210 -15.35 -12.34 -1.07
CA ARG A 210 -15.41 -11.34 0.01
C ARG A 210 -15.10 -9.93 -0.49
N THR A 211 -14.07 -9.78 -1.32
CA THR A 211 -13.75 -8.48 -1.93
C THR A 211 -14.92 -7.98 -2.77
N ALA A 212 -15.46 -8.83 -3.65
CA ALA A 212 -16.60 -8.47 -4.50
C ALA A 212 -17.84 -8.09 -3.68
N ALA A 213 -18.14 -8.80 -2.60
CA ALA A 213 -19.29 -8.49 -1.74
C ALA A 213 -19.20 -7.09 -1.11
N VAL A 214 -17.98 -6.67 -0.72
CA VAL A 214 -17.75 -5.33 -0.16
C VAL A 214 -17.85 -4.26 -1.25
N GLU A 215 -17.25 -4.49 -2.43
CA GLU A 215 -17.35 -3.58 -3.58
C GLU A 215 -18.81 -3.40 -4.01
N ASP A 216 -19.57 -4.47 -4.12
CA ASP A 216 -21.01 -4.42 -4.43
C ASP A 216 -21.81 -3.64 -3.37
N ALA A 217 -21.45 -3.75 -2.10
CA ALA A 217 -22.12 -3.02 -1.03
C ALA A 217 -21.75 -1.53 -1.04
N LEU A 218 -20.49 -1.19 -1.33
CA LEU A 218 -20.04 0.18 -1.53
C LEU A 218 -20.73 0.82 -2.72
N GLU A 219 -20.75 0.15 -3.88
CA GLU A 219 -21.44 0.61 -5.10
C GLU A 219 -22.92 0.90 -4.82
N ARG A 220 -23.67 -0.06 -4.22
CA ARG A 220 -25.10 0.14 -3.89
C ARG A 220 -25.34 1.33 -3.00
N ARG A 221 -24.42 1.66 -2.06
CA ARG A 221 -24.61 2.75 -1.09
C ARG A 221 -24.15 4.10 -1.62
N TYR A 222 -23.07 4.10 -2.40
CA TYR A 222 -22.32 5.33 -2.65
C TYR A 222 -22.14 5.69 -4.13
N HIS A 223 -22.69 4.90 -5.10
CA HIS A 223 -22.54 5.16 -6.55
C HIS A 223 -22.95 6.57 -6.99
N ALA A 224 -23.88 7.22 -6.28
CA ALA A 224 -24.32 8.57 -6.60
C ALA A 224 -23.38 9.68 -6.10
N TYR A 225 -22.47 9.37 -5.18
CA TYR A 225 -21.57 10.36 -4.57
C TYR A 225 -20.38 10.69 -5.49
N PRO A 226 -19.98 11.96 -5.57
CA PRO A 226 -18.83 12.36 -6.41
C PRO A 226 -17.55 11.58 -6.07
N ALA A 227 -17.19 11.44 -4.77
CA ALA A 227 -15.99 10.73 -4.35
C ALA A 227 -15.96 9.27 -4.85
N TRP A 228 -17.10 8.57 -4.89
CA TRP A 228 -17.18 7.23 -5.44
C TRP A 228 -16.89 7.21 -6.95
N LYS A 229 -17.48 8.17 -7.69
CA LYS A 229 -17.27 8.26 -9.15
C LYS A 229 -15.82 8.54 -9.49
N THR A 230 -15.20 9.50 -8.78
CA THR A 230 -13.78 9.83 -8.97
C THR A 230 -12.89 8.62 -8.69
N ALA A 231 -13.12 7.90 -7.58
CA ALA A 231 -12.37 6.69 -7.25
C ALA A 231 -12.50 5.60 -8.33
N ARG A 232 -13.71 5.38 -8.85
CA ARG A 232 -13.93 4.40 -9.91
C ARG A 232 -13.25 4.81 -11.22
N GLU A 233 -13.32 6.07 -11.59
CA GLU A 233 -12.63 6.59 -12.78
C GLU A 233 -11.11 6.44 -12.68
N GLN A 234 -10.53 6.67 -11.50
CA GLN A 234 -9.10 6.45 -11.27
C GLN A 234 -8.74 4.97 -11.36
N GLU A 235 -9.51 4.09 -10.71
CA GLU A 235 -9.30 2.65 -10.77
C GLU A 235 -9.41 2.10 -12.20
N GLU A 236 -10.36 2.59 -12.99
CA GLU A 236 -10.51 2.25 -14.40
C GLU A 236 -9.30 2.69 -15.23
N ARG A 237 -8.78 3.91 -14.99
CA ARG A 237 -7.56 4.41 -15.66
C ARG A 237 -6.34 3.53 -15.34
N ILE A 238 -6.11 3.21 -14.07
CA ILE A 238 -5.02 2.31 -13.66
C ILE A 238 -5.19 0.92 -14.29
N THR A 239 -6.40 0.38 -14.25
CA THR A 239 -6.73 -0.92 -14.86
C THR A 239 -6.44 -0.92 -16.36
N LEU A 240 -6.79 0.15 -17.07
CA LEU A 240 -6.52 0.29 -18.51
C LEU A 240 -5.02 0.33 -18.80
N LEU A 241 -4.23 1.06 -17.98
CA LEU A 241 -2.78 1.13 -18.12
C LEU A 241 -2.13 -0.24 -17.88
N LEU A 242 -2.58 -0.99 -16.87
CA LEU A 242 -2.14 -2.36 -16.60
C LEU A 242 -2.49 -3.31 -17.75
N TYR A 243 -3.74 -3.26 -18.24
CA TYR A 243 -4.20 -4.09 -19.34
C TYR A 243 -3.44 -3.81 -20.64
N SER A 244 -3.12 -2.54 -20.90
CA SER A 244 -2.35 -2.09 -22.06
C SER A 244 -0.84 -2.32 -21.91
N ARG A 245 -0.40 -2.85 -20.77
CA ARG A 245 1.02 -3.07 -20.44
C ARG A 245 1.87 -1.79 -20.54
N LEU A 246 1.30 -0.67 -20.16
CA LEU A 246 2.02 0.60 -20.03
C LEU A 246 2.61 0.78 -18.64
N ILE A 247 1.98 0.14 -17.65
CA ILE A 247 2.50 -0.04 -16.30
C ILE A 247 2.42 -1.53 -15.92
N GLU A 248 3.27 -1.93 -14.98
CA GLU A 248 3.29 -3.28 -14.41
C GLU A 248 3.34 -3.19 -12.88
N THR A 249 2.75 -4.18 -12.21
CA THR A 249 2.81 -4.25 -10.74
C THR A 249 3.96 -5.15 -10.32
N HIS A 250 4.94 -4.57 -9.66
CA HIS A 250 6.11 -5.26 -9.13
C HIS A 250 5.94 -5.53 -7.63
N LEU A 251 6.27 -6.74 -7.20
CA LEU A 251 6.56 -7.05 -5.82
C LEU A 251 8.07 -7.11 -5.65
N ILE A 252 8.57 -6.41 -4.66
CA ILE A 252 10.01 -6.26 -4.42
C ILE A 252 10.28 -6.51 -2.96
N VAL A 253 11.38 -7.20 -2.66
CA VAL A 253 11.97 -7.23 -1.34
C VAL A 253 13.40 -6.72 -1.43
N ALA A 254 13.71 -5.72 -0.61
CA ALA A 254 15.03 -5.12 -0.52
C ALA A 254 15.53 -5.15 0.92
N GLU A 255 16.84 -5.17 1.12
CA GLU A 255 17.49 -5.23 2.42
C GLU A 255 18.27 -3.95 2.67
N ARG A 256 18.06 -3.33 3.84
CA ARG A 256 18.86 -2.18 4.28
C ARG A 256 20.33 -2.56 4.39
N THR A 257 21.18 -1.92 3.59
CA THR A 257 22.65 -2.10 3.70
C THR A 257 23.19 -1.50 4.99
N GLY A 258 24.20 -2.13 5.55
CA GLY A 258 24.78 -1.73 6.82
C GLY A 258 25.88 -0.67 6.68
N VAL A 259 25.53 0.58 6.31
CA VAL A 259 26.44 1.74 6.52
C VAL A 259 25.59 2.92 6.97
#